data_a997443d9639fd417308d72b7e6ada8a
#
_entry.id   a997443d9639fd417308d72b7e6ada8a
#
_cell.length_a   1.000
_cell.length_b   1.000
_cell.length_c   1.000
_cell.angle_alpha   90.00
_cell.angle_beta   90.00
_cell.angle_gamma   90.00
#
_symmetry.space_group_name_H-M   'P 1'
#
loop_
_entity.id
_entity.type
_entity.pdbx_description
1 polymer ?
#
loop_
_entity_poly.entity_id
_entity_poly.type
_entity_poly.pdbx_seq_one_letter_code
_entity_poly.pdbx_strand_id
1 'polypeptide(L)'
;MSVWVLLTIAGAFLQNLRSLLQRQLTEDLSVNGAAYVRFLFALPFVWLFLALLSLVSQVAAPSLDLEFWLYVLSGAVTQIIATSALVAAVSGSHFALGTALSKTEAVQAALLGLVILGEGVGPMALAGIGISLVGVFLLSGNIRPKDLVRADRRVWFGVLAGTCLALCSICYRGASLALLESASQATSFSQTLLVAAWTLAIAVTVQTAVMGIYLRVSAPGQLTAVTHRWRPALMVGMVAMAASACWFTAMAMHNAAMVRAVGQIELLFTLITSVWLLNERISRREVFGMALLVAGILMLI
;
A
#
# COMPACT_ATOMS: atom_id res chain seq x y z
N MET A 1 -21.95 -3.78 6.06
CA MET A 1 -20.65 -3.45 5.42
C MET A 1 -19.70 -4.60 5.66
N SER A 2 -19.06 -5.11 4.63
CA SER A 2 -18.18 -6.27 4.71
C SER A 2 -16.91 -5.93 5.51
N VAL A 3 -16.37 -6.88 6.30
CA VAL A 3 -15.20 -6.67 7.17
C VAL A 3 -13.98 -6.18 6.38
N TRP A 4 -13.74 -6.73 5.18
CA TRP A 4 -12.62 -6.31 4.34
C TRP A 4 -12.68 -4.83 3.94
N VAL A 5 -13.88 -4.26 3.74
CA VAL A 5 -14.07 -2.83 3.43
C VAL A 5 -13.68 -1.97 4.63
N LEU A 6 -14.12 -2.34 5.84
CA LEU A 6 -13.75 -1.63 7.07
C LEU A 6 -12.24 -1.65 7.29
N LEU A 7 -11.61 -2.80 7.10
CA LEU A 7 -10.16 -2.95 7.19
C LEU A 7 -9.44 -2.10 6.12
N THR A 8 -9.96 -2.05 4.89
CA THR A 8 -9.37 -1.23 3.83
C THR A 8 -9.45 0.26 4.17
N ILE A 9 -10.60 0.74 4.67
CA ILE A 9 -10.77 2.14 5.08
C ILE A 9 -9.86 2.48 6.26
N ALA A 10 -9.78 1.60 7.27
CA ALA A 10 -8.89 1.77 8.41
C ALA A 10 -7.41 1.77 7.97
N GLY A 11 -7.03 0.86 7.07
CA GLY A 11 -5.69 0.80 6.49
C GLY A 11 -5.34 2.09 5.72
N ALA A 12 -6.26 2.63 4.93
CA ALA A 12 -6.09 3.88 4.19
C ALA A 12 -5.93 5.09 5.13
N PHE A 13 -6.73 5.15 6.19
CA PHE A 13 -6.61 6.20 7.21
C PHE A 13 -5.26 6.12 7.94
N LEU A 14 -4.89 4.95 8.43
CA LEU A 14 -3.61 4.73 9.12
C LEU A 14 -2.41 4.98 8.19
N GLN A 15 -2.53 4.65 6.90
CA GLN A 15 -1.51 4.97 5.92
C GLN A 15 -1.33 6.48 5.73
N ASN A 16 -2.42 7.23 5.70
CA ASN A 16 -2.37 8.70 5.66
C ASN A 16 -1.68 9.25 6.93
N LEU A 17 -2.09 8.79 8.11
CA LEU A 17 -1.48 9.17 9.39
C LEU A 17 0.01 8.85 9.42
N ARG A 18 0.40 7.63 9.00
CA ARG A 18 1.82 7.26 8.87
C ARG A 18 2.58 8.23 7.95
N SER A 19 1.99 8.59 6.81
CA SER A 19 2.64 9.49 5.84
C SER A 19 2.87 10.88 6.41
N LEU A 20 1.94 11.38 7.23
CA LEU A 20 2.11 12.64 7.96
C LEU A 20 3.24 12.57 8.99
N LEU A 21 3.26 11.53 9.81
CA LEU A 21 4.32 11.32 10.79
C LEU A 21 5.69 11.14 10.12
N GLN A 22 5.73 10.42 9.01
CA GLN A 22 6.95 10.16 8.26
C GLN A 22 7.49 11.43 7.59
N ARG A 23 6.62 12.36 7.18
CA ARG A 23 7.02 13.65 6.60
C ARG A 23 7.90 14.45 7.57
N GLN A 24 7.62 14.42 8.87
CA GLN A 24 8.43 15.10 9.88
C GLN A 24 9.86 14.56 9.95
N LEU A 25 10.07 13.28 9.61
CA LEU A 25 11.39 12.67 9.61
C LEU A 25 12.22 13.01 8.37
N THR A 26 11.60 13.49 7.28
CA THR A 26 12.33 13.88 6.06
C THR A 26 13.13 15.18 6.21
N GLU A 27 12.94 15.93 7.29
CA GLU A 27 13.77 17.10 7.62
C GLU A 27 15.19 16.68 8.03
N ASP A 28 15.34 15.50 8.65
CA ASP A 28 16.60 15.01 9.23
C ASP A 28 17.17 13.79 8.49
N LEU A 29 16.35 13.08 7.75
CA LEU A 29 16.70 11.84 7.06
C LEU A 29 16.57 12.01 5.55
N SER A 30 17.40 11.27 4.82
CA SER A 30 17.16 11.13 3.38
C SER A 30 15.80 10.48 3.13
N VAL A 31 15.24 10.67 1.92
CA VAL A 31 13.97 10.06 1.53
C VAL A 31 13.96 8.54 1.72
N ASN A 32 15.07 7.89 1.36
CA ASN A 32 15.22 6.43 1.54
C ASN A 32 15.39 6.06 3.03
N GLY A 33 16.06 6.90 3.83
CA GLY A 33 16.15 6.73 5.28
C GLY A 33 14.79 6.84 5.94
N ALA A 34 14.01 7.86 5.61
CA ALA A 34 12.65 8.03 6.09
C ALA A 34 11.71 6.88 5.62
N ALA A 35 11.90 6.39 4.39
CA ALA A 35 11.17 5.21 3.91
C ALA A 35 11.55 3.94 4.68
N TYR A 36 12.81 3.77 5.07
CA TYR A 36 13.29 2.63 5.83
C TYR A 36 12.71 2.55 7.24
N VAL A 37 12.50 3.71 7.88
CA VAL A 37 11.92 3.80 9.23
C VAL A 37 10.67 2.96 9.38
N ARG A 38 9.77 2.98 8.41
CA ARG A 38 8.49 2.25 8.46
C ARG A 38 8.66 0.73 8.50
N PHE A 39 9.76 0.20 7.94
CA PHE A 39 10.04 -1.23 7.97
C PHE A 39 10.78 -1.63 9.24
N LEU A 40 11.89 -0.95 9.54
CA LEU A 40 12.74 -1.24 10.69
C LEU A 40 11.96 -1.18 12.01
N PHE A 41 11.22 -0.10 12.23
CA PHE A 41 10.49 0.11 13.49
C PHE A 41 9.12 -0.58 13.51
N ALA A 42 8.58 -1.03 12.38
CA ALA A 42 7.42 -1.93 12.38
C ALA A 42 7.80 -3.37 12.73
N LEU A 43 9.02 -3.81 12.44
CA LEU A 43 9.47 -5.19 12.57
C LEU A 43 9.17 -5.81 13.94
N PRO A 44 9.53 -5.20 15.08
CA PRO A 44 9.24 -5.78 16.39
C PRO A 44 7.74 -5.90 16.66
N PHE A 45 6.95 -4.93 16.22
CA PHE A 45 5.50 -4.95 16.42
C PHE A 45 4.81 -6.00 15.57
N VAL A 46 5.28 -6.23 14.35
CA VAL A 46 4.73 -7.26 13.45
C VAL A 46 4.96 -8.65 14.03
N TRP A 47 6.17 -8.94 14.52
CA TRP A 47 6.48 -10.22 15.15
C TRP A 47 5.75 -10.40 16.48
N LEU A 48 5.61 -9.34 17.28
CA LEU A 48 4.79 -9.37 18.50
C LEU A 48 3.31 -9.65 18.17
N PHE A 49 2.76 -8.98 17.16
CA PHE A 49 1.39 -9.21 16.70
C PHE A 49 1.18 -10.66 16.26
N LEU A 50 2.09 -11.19 15.44
CA LEU A 50 2.04 -12.59 15.02
C LEU A 50 2.12 -13.56 16.22
N ALA A 51 3.02 -13.31 17.16
CA ALA A 51 3.16 -14.14 18.35
C ALA A 51 1.88 -14.15 19.20
N LEU A 52 1.29 -12.97 19.45
CA LEU A 52 0.04 -12.84 20.20
C LEU A 52 -1.11 -13.55 19.48
N LEU A 53 -1.23 -13.39 18.17
CA LEU A 53 -2.26 -14.08 17.39
C LEU A 53 -2.09 -15.60 17.43
N SER A 54 -0.86 -16.09 17.30
CA SER A 54 -0.57 -17.53 17.36
C SER A 54 -0.92 -18.13 18.73
N LEU A 55 -0.70 -17.38 19.81
CA LEU A 55 -1.07 -17.81 21.16
C LEU A 55 -2.60 -17.85 21.37
N VAL A 56 -3.31 -16.85 20.84
CA VAL A 56 -4.77 -16.73 21.05
C VAL A 56 -5.56 -17.64 20.11
N SER A 57 -5.15 -17.76 18.85
CA SER A 57 -5.91 -18.50 17.83
C SER A 57 -5.84 -20.00 18.02
N GLN A 58 -4.81 -20.53 18.69
CA GLN A 58 -4.52 -21.97 18.82
C GLN A 58 -4.48 -22.71 17.46
N VAL A 59 -4.33 -21.96 16.36
CA VAL A 59 -4.20 -22.49 15.00
C VAL A 59 -2.75 -22.87 14.77
N ALA A 60 -2.52 -24.04 14.19
CA ALA A 60 -1.16 -24.47 13.83
C ALA A 60 -0.51 -23.48 12.85
N ALA A 61 0.80 -23.29 12.97
CA ALA A 61 1.55 -22.48 12.02
C ALA A 61 1.41 -23.08 10.61
N PRO A 62 1.14 -22.26 9.57
CA PRO A 62 0.99 -22.75 8.21
C PRO A 62 2.33 -23.28 7.67
N SER A 63 2.27 -24.22 6.74
CA SER A 63 3.46 -24.65 6.01
C SER A 63 3.90 -23.57 5.03
N LEU A 64 5.17 -23.19 5.11
CA LEU A 64 5.76 -22.18 4.22
C LEU A 64 6.41 -22.90 3.02
N ASP A 65 5.60 -23.16 2.00
CA ASP A 65 6.02 -23.86 0.79
C ASP A 65 6.69 -22.93 -0.23
N LEU A 66 7.16 -23.48 -1.34
CA LEU A 66 7.87 -22.72 -2.37
C LEU A 66 6.98 -21.63 -3.01
N GLU A 67 5.71 -21.92 -3.19
CA GLU A 67 4.75 -20.99 -3.79
C GLU A 67 4.60 -19.74 -2.92
N PHE A 68 4.40 -19.92 -1.61
CA PHE A 68 4.38 -18.82 -0.66
C PHE A 68 5.65 -17.96 -0.74
N TRP A 69 6.83 -18.58 -0.76
CA TRP A 69 8.10 -17.86 -0.83
C TRP A 69 8.25 -17.07 -2.12
N LEU A 70 7.86 -17.64 -3.27
CA LEU A 70 7.89 -16.93 -4.55
C LEU A 70 7.00 -15.68 -4.51
N TYR A 71 5.79 -15.80 -3.99
CA TYR A 71 4.88 -14.66 -3.86
C TYR A 71 5.39 -13.62 -2.86
N VAL A 72 5.75 -13.99 -1.64
CA VAL A 72 6.12 -13.01 -0.62
C VAL A 72 7.41 -12.26 -0.95
N LEU A 73 8.41 -12.94 -1.53
CA LEU A 73 9.65 -12.31 -1.96
C LEU A 73 9.42 -11.36 -3.14
N SER A 74 8.67 -11.79 -4.15
CA SER A 74 8.28 -10.94 -5.28
C SER A 74 7.51 -9.72 -4.82
N GLY A 75 6.55 -9.88 -3.90
CA GLY A 75 5.79 -8.80 -3.31
C GLY A 75 6.67 -7.81 -2.53
N ALA A 76 7.62 -8.30 -1.73
CA ALA A 76 8.54 -7.46 -0.96
C ALA A 76 9.44 -6.62 -1.86
N VAL A 77 10.02 -7.23 -2.90
CA VAL A 77 10.90 -6.54 -3.86
C VAL A 77 10.12 -5.52 -4.68
N THR A 78 8.97 -5.89 -5.22
CA THR A 78 8.15 -4.97 -6.03
C THR A 78 7.64 -3.80 -5.21
N GLN A 79 7.34 -3.98 -3.92
CA GLN A 79 6.96 -2.86 -3.04
C GLN A 79 8.12 -1.88 -2.80
N ILE A 80 9.36 -2.36 -2.67
CA ILE A 80 10.54 -1.49 -2.56
C ILE A 80 10.71 -0.69 -3.85
N ILE A 81 10.65 -1.35 -5.01
CA ILE A 81 10.74 -0.70 -6.33
C ILE A 81 9.64 0.34 -6.49
N ALA A 82 8.38 -0.01 -6.14
CA ALA A 82 7.23 0.88 -6.19
C ALA A 82 7.46 2.16 -5.38
N THR A 83 7.98 2.02 -4.15
CA THR A 83 8.27 3.16 -3.28
C THR A 83 9.33 4.07 -3.91
N SER A 84 10.41 3.50 -4.43
CA SER A 84 11.48 4.26 -5.07
C SER A 84 11.01 4.95 -6.36
N ALA A 85 10.22 4.25 -7.18
CA ALA A 85 9.64 4.79 -8.40
C ALA A 85 8.64 5.92 -8.10
N LEU A 86 7.82 5.78 -7.05
CA LEU A 86 6.88 6.82 -6.63
C LEU A 86 7.62 8.10 -6.21
N VAL A 87 8.67 7.95 -5.40
CA VAL A 87 9.52 9.09 -5.00
C VAL A 87 10.12 9.77 -6.23
N ALA A 88 10.64 9.01 -7.19
CA ALA A 88 11.18 9.55 -8.43
C ALA A 88 10.12 10.27 -9.26
N ALA A 89 8.89 9.74 -9.32
CA ALA A 89 7.77 10.35 -10.05
C ALA A 89 7.36 11.71 -9.46
N VAL A 90 7.35 11.82 -8.11
CA VAL A 90 6.88 13.02 -7.42
C VAL A 90 7.97 14.07 -7.22
N SER A 91 9.23 13.74 -7.45
CA SER A 91 10.36 14.69 -7.33
C SER A 91 10.57 15.59 -8.57
N GLY A 92 9.76 15.43 -9.62
CA GLY A 92 9.83 16.21 -10.87
C GLY A 92 8.87 17.40 -10.92
N SER A 93 8.92 18.13 -12.04
CA SER A 93 8.05 19.29 -12.33
C SER A 93 6.56 18.93 -12.50
N HIS A 94 6.25 17.66 -12.71
CA HIS A 94 4.88 17.14 -12.94
C HIS A 94 4.40 16.23 -11.79
N PHE A 95 4.56 16.68 -10.55
CA PHE A 95 4.16 15.96 -9.33
C PHE A 95 2.74 15.36 -9.42
N ALA A 96 1.76 16.18 -9.81
CA ALA A 96 0.36 15.78 -9.89
C ALA A 96 0.13 14.64 -10.90
N LEU A 97 0.78 14.70 -12.06
CA LEU A 97 0.66 13.69 -13.09
C LEU A 97 1.32 12.37 -12.66
N GLY A 98 2.52 12.44 -12.05
CA GLY A 98 3.20 11.25 -11.53
C GLY A 98 2.38 10.54 -10.45
N THR A 99 1.78 11.31 -9.53
CA THR A 99 0.89 10.78 -8.49
C THR A 99 -0.37 10.15 -9.10
N ALA A 100 -1.04 10.84 -10.04
CA ALA A 100 -2.25 10.32 -10.68
C ALA A 100 -1.98 9.01 -11.44
N LEU A 101 -0.84 8.93 -12.15
CA LEU A 101 -0.45 7.71 -12.86
C LEU A 101 -0.15 6.54 -11.91
N SER A 102 0.41 6.80 -10.73
CA SER A 102 0.61 5.73 -9.75
C SER A 102 -0.72 5.16 -9.23
N LYS A 103 -1.79 5.96 -9.22
CA LYS A 103 -3.13 5.52 -8.79
C LYS A 103 -3.87 4.66 -9.83
N THR A 104 -3.30 4.47 -11.01
CA THR A 104 -3.79 3.45 -11.96
C THR A 104 -3.57 2.02 -11.45
N GLU A 105 -2.93 1.86 -10.30
CA GLU A 105 -2.66 0.57 -9.64
C GLU A 105 -3.90 -0.33 -9.50
N ALA A 106 -5.09 0.24 -9.25
CA ALA A 106 -6.32 -0.55 -9.10
C ALA A 106 -6.74 -1.23 -10.41
N VAL A 107 -6.63 -0.52 -11.54
CA VAL A 107 -6.91 -1.08 -12.88
C VAL A 107 -5.85 -2.13 -13.23
N GLN A 108 -4.59 -1.84 -12.96
CA GLN A 108 -3.49 -2.76 -13.22
C GLN A 108 -3.59 -4.01 -12.33
N ALA A 109 -4.03 -3.87 -11.08
CA ALA A 109 -4.29 -5.00 -10.19
C ALA A 109 -5.44 -5.88 -10.69
N ALA A 110 -6.48 -5.31 -11.32
CA ALA A 110 -7.55 -6.10 -11.93
C ALA A 110 -7.04 -6.96 -13.09
N LEU A 111 -6.16 -6.38 -13.94
CA LEU A 111 -5.55 -7.12 -15.05
C LEU A 111 -4.56 -8.19 -14.56
N LEU A 112 -3.66 -7.82 -13.65
CA LEU A 112 -2.67 -8.73 -13.10
C LEU A 112 -3.31 -9.84 -12.25
N GLY A 113 -4.36 -9.53 -11.48
CA GLY A 113 -5.10 -10.51 -10.69
C GLY A 113 -5.75 -11.57 -11.56
N LEU A 114 -6.32 -11.17 -12.70
CA LEU A 114 -6.88 -12.10 -13.69
C LEU A 114 -5.79 -13.01 -14.29
N VAL A 115 -4.64 -12.44 -14.64
CA VAL A 115 -3.56 -13.19 -15.32
C VAL A 115 -2.78 -14.10 -14.37
N ILE A 116 -2.48 -13.62 -13.15
CA ILE A 116 -1.59 -14.33 -12.20
C ILE A 116 -2.37 -15.25 -11.28
N LEU A 117 -3.52 -14.81 -10.74
CA LEU A 117 -4.32 -15.57 -9.78
C LEU A 117 -5.60 -16.15 -10.37
N GLY A 118 -5.93 -15.87 -11.64
CA GLY A 118 -7.21 -16.25 -12.23
C GLY A 118 -8.41 -15.50 -11.62
N GLU A 119 -8.19 -14.48 -10.81
CA GLU A 119 -9.23 -13.72 -10.13
C GLU A 119 -9.77 -12.60 -10.99
N GLY A 120 -10.85 -12.86 -11.73
CA GLY A 120 -11.57 -11.84 -12.50
C GLY A 120 -12.36 -10.88 -11.61
N VAL A 121 -12.58 -9.66 -12.14
CA VAL A 121 -13.42 -8.64 -11.52
C VAL A 121 -14.69 -8.49 -12.34
N GLY A 122 -15.86 -8.49 -11.67
CA GLY A 122 -17.16 -8.37 -12.35
C GLY A 122 -17.33 -7.02 -13.06
N PRO A 123 -18.24 -6.97 -14.08
CA PRO A 123 -18.41 -5.76 -14.90
C PRO A 123 -18.76 -4.50 -14.10
N MET A 124 -19.59 -4.64 -13.07
CA MET A 124 -19.99 -3.52 -12.21
C MET A 124 -18.81 -3.01 -11.38
N ALA A 125 -17.95 -3.91 -10.87
CA ALA A 125 -16.76 -3.52 -10.14
C ALA A 125 -15.71 -2.90 -11.07
N LEU A 126 -15.57 -3.36 -12.33
CA LEU A 126 -14.73 -2.70 -13.33
C LEU A 126 -15.21 -1.28 -13.63
N ALA A 127 -16.53 -1.07 -13.76
CA ALA A 127 -17.12 0.26 -13.92
C ALA A 127 -16.81 1.14 -12.69
N GLY A 128 -16.96 0.62 -11.47
CA GLY A 128 -16.61 1.31 -10.23
C GLY A 128 -15.14 1.70 -10.16
N ILE A 129 -14.22 0.80 -10.53
CA ILE A 129 -12.78 1.08 -10.64
C ILE A 129 -12.53 2.22 -11.66
N GLY A 130 -13.18 2.18 -12.82
CA GLY A 130 -13.04 3.21 -13.85
C GLY A 130 -13.54 4.58 -13.39
N ILE A 131 -14.71 4.64 -12.75
CA ILE A 131 -15.30 5.88 -12.22
C ILE A 131 -14.41 6.44 -11.10
N SER A 132 -13.95 5.62 -10.15
CA SER A 132 -13.05 6.06 -9.09
C SER A 132 -11.73 6.59 -9.65
N LEU A 133 -11.19 5.97 -10.69
CA LEU A 133 -9.97 6.44 -11.34
C LEU A 133 -10.16 7.83 -12.00
N VAL A 134 -11.32 8.08 -12.64
CA VAL A 134 -11.65 9.43 -13.15
C VAL A 134 -11.68 10.44 -12.00
N GLY A 135 -12.29 10.07 -10.87
CA GLY A 135 -12.29 10.88 -9.66
C GLY A 135 -10.89 11.22 -9.19
N VAL A 136 -9.99 10.23 -9.15
CA VAL A 136 -8.57 10.41 -8.79
C VAL A 136 -7.85 11.39 -9.72
N PHE A 137 -8.04 11.28 -11.04
CA PHE A 137 -7.45 12.21 -11.99
C PHE A 137 -7.95 13.65 -11.81
N LEU A 138 -9.21 13.82 -11.42
CA LEU A 138 -9.75 15.15 -11.09
C LEU A 138 -9.17 15.72 -9.80
N LEU A 139 -8.96 14.88 -8.78
CA LEU A 139 -8.32 15.26 -7.51
C LEU A 139 -6.83 15.59 -7.66
N SER A 140 -6.14 14.95 -8.59
CA SER A 140 -4.70 15.14 -8.81
C SER A 140 -4.31 16.46 -9.47
N GLY A 141 -5.27 17.37 -9.72
CA GLY A 141 -5.00 18.71 -10.25
C GLY A 141 -5.30 18.84 -11.75
N ASN A 142 -4.88 19.96 -12.35
CA ASN A 142 -5.22 20.31 -13.73
C ASN A 142 -4.31 19.59 -14.75
N ILE A 143 -4.50 18.27 -14.88
CA ILE A 143 -3.78 17.44 -15.85
C ILE A 143 -4.43 17.65 -17.23
N ARG A 144 -3.67 18.16 -18.19
CA ARG A 144 -4.10 18.32 -19.57
C ARG A 144 -3.55 17.17 -20.43
N PRO A 145 -4.26 16.74 -21.50
CA PRO A 145 -3.72 15.73 -22.42
C PRO A 145 -2.34 16.09 -23.00
N LYS A 146 -2.06 17.39 -23.16
CA LYS A 146 -0.76 17.91 -23.60
C LYS A 146 0.38 17.61 -22.60
N ASP A 147 0.07 17.49 -21.31
CA ASP A 147 1.05 17.20 -20.27
C ASP A 147 1.53 15.74 -20.36
N LEU A 148 0.66 14.83 -20.84
CA LEU A 148 1.04 13.44 -21.13
C LEU A 148 2.01 13.32 -22.33
N VAL A 149 1.79 14.13 -23.38
CA VAL A 149 2.66 14.14 -24.57
C VAL A 149 4.00 14.80 -24.30
N ARG A 150 4.04 15.80 -23.41
CA ARG A 150 5.24 16.52 -22.98
C ARG A 150 5.83 15.99 -21.70
N ALA A 151 5.31 14.87 -21.20
CA ALA A 151 5.71 14.28 -19.93
C ALA A 151 7.21 13.94 -19.95
N ASP A 152 7.94 14.50 -18.99
CA ASP A 152 9.31 14.12 -18.71
C ASP A 152 9.37 12.60 -18.37
N ARG A 153 10.49 11.96 -18.68
CA ARG A 153 10.76 10.55 -18.37
C ARG A 153 10.38 10.18 -16.93
N ARG A 154 10.51 11.13 -16.01
CA ARG A 154 10.16 10.97 -14.59
C ARG A 154 8.68 10.66 -14.34
N VAL A 155 7.78 11.14 -15.16
CA VAL A 155 6.34 10.88 -15.04
C VAL A 155 6.02 9.39 -15.25
N TRP A 156 6.75 8.72 -16.12
CA TRP A 156 6.59 7.29 -16.36
C TRP A 156 6.97 6.43 -15.14
N PHE A 157 7.79 6.95 -14.23
CA PHE A 157 7.97 6.31 -12.92
C PHE A 157 6.67 6.25 -12.10
N GLY A 158 5.69 7.11 -12.37
CA GLY A 158 4.35 6.99 -11.79
C GLY A 158 3.63 5.72 -12.27
N VAL A 159 3.70 5.41 -13.56
CA VAL A 159 3.13 4.16 -14.10
C VAL A 159 3.88 2.95 -13.53
N LEU A 160 5.21 2.99 -13.50
CA LEU A 160 6.02 1.92 -12.90
C LEU A 160 5.67 1.71 -11.42
N ALA A 161 5.49 2.80 -10.66
CA ALA A 161 5.08 2.72 -9.28
C ALA A 161 3.71 2.04 -9.14
N GLY A 162 2.72 2.44 -9.96
CA GLY A 162 1.41 1.81 -10.01
C GLY A 162 1.48 0.32 -10.35
N THR A 163 2.26 -0.05 -11.37
CA THR A 163 2.47 -1.46 -11.76
C THR A 163 3.09 -2.28 -10.64
N CYS A 164 4.13 -1.75 -10.00
CA CYS A 164 4.78 -2.44 -8.89
C CYS A 164 3.89 -2.51 -7.64
N LEU A 165 3.06 -1.49 -7.37
CA LEU A 165 2.06 -1.52 -6.28
C LEU A 165 0.96 -2.55 -6.56
N ALA A 166 0.47 -2.63 -7.80
CA ALA A 166 -0.48 -3.64 -8.21
C ALA A 166 0.12 -5.04 -8.06
N LEU A 167 1.32 -5.25 -8.60
CA LEU A 167 1.99 -6.55 -8.54
C LEU A 167 2.29 -6.98 -7.10
N CYS A 168 2.76 -6.09 -6.23
CA CYS A 168 2.98 -6.44 -4.83
C CYS A 168 1.68 -6.83 -4.11
N SER A 169 0.56 -6.19 -4.44
CA SER A 169 -0.74 -6.52 -3.85
C SER A 169 -1.24 -7.90 -4.28
N ILE A 170 -1.08 -8.22 -5.57
CA ILE A 170 -1.38 -9.54 -6.12
C ILE A 170 -0.48 -10.61 -5.49
N CYS A 171 0.81 -10.33 -5.35
CA CYS A 171 1.75 -11.24 -4.70
C CYS A 171 1.40 -11.48 -3.23
N TYR A 172 1.04 -10.47 -2.46
CA TYR A 172 0.64 -10.66 -1.06
C TYR A 172 -0.70 -11.41 -0.93
N ARG A 173 -1.62 -11.18 -1.87
CA ARG A 173 -2.84 -12.01 -1.96
C ARG A 173 -2.48 -13.46 -2.29
N GLY A 174 -1.68 -13.71 -3.31
CA GLY A 174 -1.22 -15.06 -3.68
C GLY A 174 -0.51 -15.77 -2.53
N ALA A 175 0.40 -15.08 -1.82
CA ALA A 175 1.05 -15.63 -0.63
C ALA A 175 0.04 -16.02 0.46
N SER A 176 -0.98 -15.18 0.69
CA SER A 176 -2.03 -15.48 1.67
C SER A 176 -2.91 -16.66 1.22
N LEU A 177 -3.23 -16.76 -0.08
CA LEU A 177 -4.00 -17.88 -0.63
C LEU A 177 -3.23 -19.20 -0.52
N ALA A 178 -1.94 -19.23 -0.87
CA ALA A 178 -1.08 -20.41 -0.74
C ALA A 178 -1.07 -20.94 0.71
N LEU A 179 -1.01 -20.03 1.71
CA LEU A 179 -1.10 -20.43 3.11
C LEU A 179 -2.49 -20.90 3.52
N LEU A 180 -3.57 -20.36 2.95
CA LEU A 180 -4.94 -20.80 3.23
C LEU A 180 -5.23 -22.17 2.62
N GLU A 181 -4.72 -22.45 1.43
CA GLU A 181 -4.88 -23.76 0.77
C GLU A 181 -4.13 -24.87 1.52
N SER A 182 -2.99 -24.57 2.12
CA SER A 182 -2.25 -25.54 2.94
C SER A 182 -2.93 -25.86 4.28
N ALA A 183 -3.92 -25.06 4.69
CA ALA A 183 -4.67 -25.24 5.92
C ALA A 183 -5.91 -26.14 5.67
N SER A 184 -5.90 -27.35 6.19
CA SER A 184 -6.94 -28.38 5.97
C SER A 184 -8.30 -28.11 6.64
N GLN A 185 -8.55 -26.93 7.19
CA GLN A 185 -9.77 -26.59 7.94
C GLN A 185 -10.56 -25.46 7.26
N ALA A 186 -11.86 -25.37 7.59
CA ALA A 186 -12.74 -24.30 7.11
C ALA A 186 -12.17 -22.93 7.45
N THR A 187 -12.10 -22.04 6.46
CA THR A 187 -11.51 -20.71 6.57
C THR A 187 -12.27 -19.84 7.56
N SER A 188 -11.74 -19.64 8.76
CA SER A 188 -12.27 -18.71 9.76
C SER A 188 -11.60 -17.34 9.66
N PHE A 189 -12.23 -16.31 10.23
CA PHE A 189 -11.63 -14.97 10.29
C PHE A 189 -10.29 -14.99 11.03
N SER A 190 -10.19 -15.72 12.14
CA SER A 190 -8.94 -15.86 12.90
C SER A 190 -7.82 -16.51 12.09
N GLN A 191 -8.14 -17.51 11.27
CA GLN A 191 -7.20 -18.15 10.37
C GLN A 191 -6.73 -17.20 9.26
N THR A 192 -7.65 -16.46 8.63
CA THR A 192 -7.30 -15.43 7.63
C THR A 192 -6.42 -14.34 8.22
N LEU A 193 -6.71 -13.90 9.43
CA LEU A 193 -5.90 -12.91 10.14
C LEU A 193 -4.49 -13.45 10.45
N LEU A 194 -4.37 -14.71 10.89
CA LEU A 194 -3.09 -15.35 11.19
C LEU A 194 -2.23 -15.49 9.92
N VAL A 195 -2.82 -15.93 8.81
CA VAL A 195 -2.15 -16.05 7.51
C VAL A 195 -1.65 -14.68 7.00
N ALA A 196 -2.50 -13.65 7.10
CA ALA A 196 -2.13 -12.28 6.76
C ALA A 196 -0.97 -11.77 7.64
N ALA A 197 -0.97 -12.12 8.94
CA ALA A 197 0.10 -11.76 9.87
C ALA A 197 1.42 -12.47 9.53
N TRP A 198 1.40 -13.75 9.14
CA TRP A 198 2.58 -14.47 8.65
C TRP A 198 3.15 -13.82 7.38
N THR A 199 2.30 -13.56 6.39
CA THR A 199 2.70 -12.90 5.14
C THR A 199 3.32 -11.53 5.42
N LEU A 200 2.70 -10.74 6.30
CA LEU A 200 3.20 -9.43 6.73
C LEU A 200 4.54 -9.53 7.44
N ALA A 201 4.69 -10.46 8.40
CA ALA A 201 5.92 -10.60 9.19
C ALA A 201 7.12 -10.92 8.30
N ILE A 202 6.95 -11.86 7.37
CA ILE A 202 8.01 -12.25 6.44
C ILE A 202 8.30 -11.12 5.44
N ALA A 203 7.26 -10.50 4.87
CA ALA A 203 7.43 -9.38 3.94
C ALA A 203 8.21 -8.22 4.57
N VAL A 204 7.82 -7.77 5.78
CA VAL A 204 8.51 -6.69 6.50
C VAL A 204 9.95 -7.08 6.87
N THR A 205 10.19 -8.33 7.24
CA THR A 205 11.55 -8.83 7.53
C THR A 205 12.43 -8.74 6.29
N VAL A 206 11.96 -9.23 5.16
CA VAL A 206 12.68 -9.15 3.87
C VAL A 206 12.94 -7.70 3.46
N GLN A 207 11.93 -6.85 3.55
CA GLN A 207 12.06 -5.43 3.22
C GLN A 207 13.05 -4.71 4.12
N THR A 208 13.03 -5.01 5.41
CA THR A 208 13.98 -4.45 6.38
C THR A 208 15.41 -4.88 6.04
N ALA A 209 15.62 -6.15 5.73
CA ALA A 209 16.93 -6.67 5.37
C ALA A 209 17.45 -6.04 4.04
N VAL A 210 16.64 -6.07 2.99
CA VAL A 210 17.02 -5.55 1.66
C VAL A 210 17.29 -4.05 1.69
N MET A 211 16.38 -3.27 2.28
CA MET A 211 16.56 -1.81 2.41
C MET A 211 17.71 -1.45 3.35
N GLY A 212 17.90 -2.22 4.43
CA GLY A 212 19.03 -2.01 5.35
C GLY A 212 20.37 -2.23 4.67
N ILE A 213 20.51 -3.31 3.89
CA ILE A 213 21.71 -3.58 3.09
C ILE A 213 21.91 -2.46 2.05
N TYR A 214 20.87 -2.08 1.33
CA TYR A 214 20.92 -1.00 0.36
C TYR A 214 21.42 0.30 0.99
N LEU A 215 20.87 0.73 2.13
CA LEU A 215 21.27 1.96 2.81
C LEU A 215 22.70 1.89 3.34
N ARG A 216 23.14 0.72 3.82
CA ARG A 216 24.52 0.52 4.29
C ARG A 216 25.54 0.75 3.17
N VAL A 217 25.20 0.32 1.95
CA VAL A 217 26.11 0.41 0.78
C VAL A 217 25.99 1.79 0.11
N SER A 218 24.77 2.28 -0.11
CA SER A 218 24.50 3.45 -0.96
C SER A 218 24.49 4.78 -0.21
N ALA A 219 24.26 4.75 1.11
CA ALA A 219 24.17 5.96 1.94
C ALA A 219 24.77 5.72 3.35
N PRO A 220 26.10 5.59 3.45
CA PRO A 220 26.76 5.40 4.75
C PRO A 220 26.37 6.50 5.74
N GLY A 221 26.02 6.11 6.97
CA GLY A 221 25.56 7.03 8.02
C GLY A 221 24.04 7.18 8.14
N GLN A 222 23.25 6.84 7.10
CA GLN A 222 21.78 6.93 7.20
C GLN A 222 21.20 5.95 8.23
N LEU A 223 21.78 4.75 8.38
CA LEU A 223 21.35 3.80 9.41
C LEU A 223 21.53 4.37 10.82
N THR A 224 22.65 5.05 11.08
CA THR A 224 22.91 5.72 12.36
C THR A 224 21.95 6.90 12.55
N ALA A 225 21.68 7.69 11.52
CA ALA A 225 20.72 8.78 11.60
C ALA A 225 19.30 8.27 11.93
N VAL A 226 18.86 7.17 11.29
CA VAL A 226 17.58 6.52 11.57
C VAL A 226 17.49 6.05 13.03
N THR A 227 18.54 5.43 13.58
CA THR A 227 18.56 4.98 14.97
C THR A 227 18.59 6.13 15.98
N HIS A 228 19.22 7.26 15.67
CA HIS A 228 19.18 8.45 16.53
C HIS A 228 17.77 9.06 16.66
N ARG A 229 16.94 8.94 15.65
CA ARG A 229 15.54 9.42 15.64
C ARG A 229 14.53 8.36 16.08
N TRP A 230 14.94 7.42 16.94
CA TRP A 230 14.13 6.26 17.33
C TRP A 230 12.76 6.59 17.94
N ARG A 231 12.63 7.67 18.72
CA ARG A 231 11.35 8.05 19.37
C ARG A 231 10.23 8.36 18.37
N PRO A 232 10.37 9.35 17.44
CA PRO A 232 9.35 9.58 16.41
C PRO A 232 9.27 8.40 15.41
N ALA A 233 10.39 7.72 15.13
CA ALA A 233 10.43 6.55 14.26
C ALA A 233 9.61 5.38 14.80
N LEU A 234 9.56 5.18 16.12
CA LEU A 234 8.75 4.15 16.76
C LEU A 234 7.25 4.36 16.51
N MET A 235 6.77 5.62 16.61
CA MET A 235 5.38 5.95 16.29
C MET A 235 5.05 5.65 14.83
N VAL A 236 5.95 6.01 13.90
CA VAL A 236 5.80 5.66 12.47
C VAL A 236 5.73 4.15 12.30
N GLY A 237 6.59 3.39 12.99
CA GLY A 237 6.61 1.92 12.94
C GLY A 237 5.32 1.28 13.45
N MET A 238 4.79 1.74 14.58
CA MET A 238 3.50 1.25 15.12
C MET A 238 2.34 1.50 14.16
N VAL A 239 2.22 2.73 13.66
CA VAL A 239 1.16 3.08 12.72
C VAL A 239 1.33 2.35 11.39
N ALA A 240 2.58 2.18 10.91
CA ALA A 240 2.88 1.41 9.70
C ALA A 240 2.49 -0.06 9.86
N MET A 241 2.79 -0.67 11.02
CA MET A 241 2.36 -2.03 11.32
C MET A 241 0.84 -2.16 11.30
N ALA A 242 0.12 -1.29 12.01
CA ALA A 242 -1.34 -1.32 12.07
C ALA A 242 -1.98 -1.13 10.67
N ALA A 243 -1.48 -0.16 9.89
CA ALA A 243 -1.91 0.03 8.50
C ALA A 243 -1.67 -1.22 7.65
N SER A 244 -0.47 -1.81 7.75
CA SER A 244 -0.12 -3.00 6.97
C SER A 244 -0.94 -4.21 7.39
N ALA A 245 -1.21 -4.41 8.69
CA ALA A 245 -2.08 -5.47 9.17
C ALA A 245 -3.49 -5.37 8.56
N CYS A 246 -4.06 -4.16 8.49
CA CYS A 246 -5.33 -3.92 7.83
C CYS A 246 -5.29 -4.26 6.33
N TRP A 247 -4.25 -3.80 5.61
CA TRP A 247 -4.09 -4.05 4.18
C TRP A 247 -3.93 -5.53 3.85
N PHE A 248 -3.02 -6.21 4.55
CA PHE A 248 -2.74 -7.63 4.32
C PHE A 248 -3.96 -8.49 4.64
N THR A 249 -4.68 -8.20 5.75
CA THR A 249 -5.90 -8.93 6.10
C THR A 249 -7.00 -8.68 5.07
N ALA A 250 -7.21 -7.44 4.61
CA ALA A 250 -8.19 -7.14 3.58
C ALA A 250 -7.88 -7.87 2.27
N MET A 251 -6.60 -7.89 1.84
CA MET A 251 -6.15 -8.64 0.65
C MET A 251 -6.24 -10.16 0.83
N ALA A 252 -6.04 -10.70 2.04
CA ALA A 252 -6.27 -12.10 2.31
C ALA A 252 -7.76 -12.49 2.23
N MET A 253 -8.66 -11.55 2.56
CA MET A 253 -10.12 -11.78 2.55
C MET A 253 -10.74 -11.58 1.17
N HIS A 254 -10.23 -10.67 0.36
CA HIS A 254 -10.89 -10.25 -0.87
C HIS A 254 -9.90 -9.95 -2.01
N ASN A 255 -10.43 -9.91 -3.26
CA ASN A 255 -9.66 -9.61 -4.45
C ASN A 255 -8.85 -8.32 -4.30
N ALA A 256 -7.55 -8.39 -4.60
CA ALA A 256 -6.60 -7.30 -4.37
C ALA A 256 -6.95 -6.02 -5.18
N ALA A 257 -7.53 -6.16 -6.38
CA ALA A 257 -7.94 -5.00 -7.18
C ALA A 257 -9.08 -4.22 -6.52
N MET A 258 -10.06 -4.91 -5.93
CA MET A 258 -11.16 -4.28 -5.21
C MET A 258 -10.67 -3.61 -3.93
N VAL A 259 -9.80 -4.26 -3.18
CA VAL A 259 -9.15 -3.68 -2.00
C VAL A 259 -8.37 -2.41 -2.37
N ARG A 260 -7.60 -2.44 -3.48
CA ARG A 260 -6.86 -1.26 -3.95
C ARG A 260 -7.77 -0.14 -4.45
N ALA A 261 -8.87 -0.48 -5.11
CA ALA A 261 -9.84 0.52 -5.57
C ALA A 261 -10.56 1.23 -4.40
N VAL A 262 -11.05 0.46 -3.42
CA VAL A 262 -11.63 1.03 -2.18
C VAL A 262 -10.56 1.81 -1.41
N GLY A 263 -9.33 1.34 -1.40
CA GLY A 263 -8.20 2.00 -0.74
C GLY A 263 -7.87 3.38 -1.26
N GLN A 264 -8.29 3.73 -2.48
CA GLN A 264 -8.15 5.11 -3.01
C GLN A 264 -8.88 6.17 -2.16
N ILE A 265 -9.74 5.74 -1.23
CA ILE A 265 -10.34 6.63 -0.20
C ILE A 265 -9.26 7.39 0.61
N GLU A 266 -8.02 6.92 0.63
CA GLU A 266 -6.90 7.64 1.24
C GLU A 266 -6.74 9.07 0.71
N LEU A 267 -7.13 9.31 -0.56
CA LEU A 267 -7.06 10.65 -1.16
C LEU A 267 -8.05 11.62 -0.49
N LEU A 268 -9.21 11.11 -0.04
CA LEU A 268 -10.14 11.93 0.74
C LEU A 268 -9.53 12.30 2.10
N PHE A 269 -8.88 11.37 2.78
CA PHE A 269 -8.18 11.65 4.03
C PHE A 269 -7.04 12.65 3.83
N THR A 270 -6.28 12.51 2.74
CA THR A 270 -5.20 13.43 2.38
C THR A 270 -5.76 14.84 2.14
N LEU A 271 -6.85 14.97 1.39
CA LEU A 271 -7.48 16.26 1.12
C LEU A 271 -8.05 16.90 2.39
N ILE A 272 -8.74 16.12 3.24
CA ILE A 272 -9.24 16.59 4.53
C ILE A 272 -8.07 17.11 5.37
N THR A 273 -6.97 16.36 5.42
CA THR A 273 -5.76 16.79 6.15
C THR A 273 -5.16 18.06 5.57
N SER A 274 -5.11 18.21 4.25
CA SER A 274 -4.60 19.41 3.57
C SER A 274 -5.44 20.64 3.90
N VAL A 275 -6.76 20.52 3.88
CA VAL A 275 -7.68 21.59 4.24
C VAL A 275 -7.54 21.99 5.71
N TRP A 276 -7.51 20.99 6.61
CA TRP A 276 -7.48 21.26 8.05
C TRP A 276 -6.11 21.74 8.55
N LEU A 277 -5.03 21.18 8.03
CA LEU A 277 -3.66 21.47 8.49
C LEU A 277 -3.02 22.63 7.72
N LEU A 278 -3.31 22.75 6.41
CA LEU A 278 -2.68 23.72 5.52
C LEU A 278 -3.62 24.88 5.15
N ASN A 279 -4.88 24.86 5.63
CA ASN A 279 -5.91 25.85 5.32
C ASN A 279 -6.12 26.05 3.79
N GLU A 280 -5.93 25.01 3.00
CA GLU A 280 -6.12 25.03 1.56
C GLU A 280 -7.61 25.12 1.20
N ARG A 281 -7.94 25.85 0.14
CA ARG A 281 -9.33 25.98 -0.35
C ARG A 281 -9.61 24.84 -1.35
N ILE A 282 -10.71 24.13 -1.13
CA ILE A 282 -11.19 23.10 -2.04
C ILE A 282 -11.78 23.76 -3.29
N SER A 283 -11.32 23.36 -4.45
CA SER A 283 -11.89 23.76 -5.74
C SER A 283 -13.16 22.96 -6.07
N ARG A 284 -14.05 23.52 -6.93
CA ARG A 284 -15.24 22.79 -7.42
C ARG A 284 -14.89 21.49 -8.13
N ARG A 285 -13.73 21.45 -8.79
CA ARG A 285 -13.23 20.27 -9.48
C ARG A 285 -12.86 19.15 -8.48
N GLU A 286 -12.22 19.49 -7.37
CA GLU A 286 -11.88 18.53 -6.32
C GLU A 286 -13.14 17.98 -5.65
N VAL A 287 -14.16 18.81 -5.42
CA VAL A 287 -15.46 18.36 -4.90
C VAL A 287 -16.09 17.34 -5.86
N PHE A 288 -16.08 17.62 -7.17
CA PHE A 288 -16.62 16.69 -8.17
C PHE A 288 -15.78 15.40 -8.26
N GLY A 289 -14.44 15.51 -8.19
CA GLY A 289 -13.54 14.35 -8.14
C GLY A 289 -13.80 13.47 -6.93
N MET A 290 -14.02 14.07 -5.73
CA MET A 290 -14.43 13.34 -4.53
C MET A 290 -15.75 12.60 -4.71
N ALA A 291 -16.75 13.27 -5.28
CA ALA A 291 -18.05 12.66 -5.53
C ALA A 291 -17.96 11.44 -6.46
N LEU A 292 -17.16 11.53 -7.54
CA LEU A 292 -16.91 10.41 -8.44
C LEU A 292 -16.12 9.28 -7.75
N LEU A 293 -15.11 9.60 -6.98
CA LEU A 293 -14.34 8.63 -6.22
C LEU A 293 -15.24 7.82 -5.28
N VAL A 294 -16.08 8.52 -4.49
CA VAL A 294 -17.02 7.88 -3.58
C VAL A 294 -18.05 7.06 -4.34
N ALA A 295 -18.61 7.58 -5.43
CA ALA A 295 -19.58 6.85 -6.26
C ALA A 295 -18.96 5.56 -6.83
N GLY A 296 -17.73 5.63 -7.33
CA GLY A 296 -17.00 4.44 -7.79
C GLY A 296 -16.76 3.42 -6.69
N ILE A 297 -16.36 3.86 -5.49
CA ILE A 297 -16.19 2.98 -4.32
C ILE A 297 -17.51 2.33 -3.92
N LEU A 298 -18.63 3.07 -3.92
CA LEU A 298 -19.94 2.50 -3.58
C LEU A 298 -20.39 1.41 -4.56
N MET A 299 -19.95 1.46 -5.82
CA MET A 299 -20.21 0.39 -6.79
C MET A 299 -19.39 -0.89 -6.54
N LEU A 300 -18.36 -0.83 -5.70
CA LEU A 300 -17.51 -1.96 -5.34
C LEU A 300 -18.02 -2.71 -4.08
N ILE A 301 -18.87 -2.08 -3.31
CA ILE A 301 -19.37 -2.57 -2.02
C ILE A 301 -20.77 -3.10 -2.16
#